data_b1d32be89fd4ca458955b0bfcedafae4
#
_entry.id   b1d32be89fd4ca458955b0bfcedafae4
#
_cell.length_a   1.000
_cell.length_b   1.000
_cell.length_c   1.000
_cell.angle_alpha   90.00
_cell.angle_beta   90.00
_cell.angle_gamma   90.00
#
_symmetry.space_group_name_H-M   'P 1'
#
loop_
_entity.id
_entity.type
_entity.pdbx_description
1 polymer ?
#
loop_
_entity_poly.entity_id
_entity_poly.type
_entity_poly.pdbx_seq_one_letter_code
_entity_poly.pdbx_strand_id
1 'polypeptide(L)'
;MLIAACCVIALAVSAGGWVIHANDFDIREERVTIPGPAQPLHATLALPKSGEKPYGLVIFVHGDGPADATRDSFYRPIWESFTAAGYASLAWDKPGINGAPGNWLDQSMHDRTAEAEAAITWARGRTDIDPHRIGVWGISQAGWVLPEVAAHRPDLQFMILVGAAVNWLRQGEYNLVAEMRHRNASEAEIATAFERRNQTLRLLHSGASYERYVAEGADSPPMSAERWRFVGENYLSDVTDQLPRVTIPVLLVLGEEDLNVDVAETERVYRKLLPPEQLTVEKYPHASHNIVRADLDNTQGIRSVLVAVFTPRSLYAPGYLDSLRDFVQRQPVR
;
A
#
# COMPACT_ATOMS: atom_id res chain seq x y z
N MET A 1 -34.29 16.86 34.11
CA MET A 1 -33.26 17.44 33.18
C MET A 1 -31.83 17.19 33.66
N LEU A 2 -31.47 17.40 34.94
CA LEU A 2 -30.08 17.19 35.43
C LEU A 2 -29.58 15.75 35.22
N ILE A 3 -30.38 14.72 35.55
CA ILE A 3 -29.98 13.30 35.39
C ILE A 3 -29.71 12.96 33.94
N ALA A 4 -30.53 13.42 33.00
CA ALA A 4 -30.28 13.20 31.54
C ALA A 4 -29.00 13.89 31.08
N ALA A 5 -28.71 15.08 31.54
CA ALA A 5 -27.48 15.80 31.23
C ALA A 5 -26.25 15.06 31.79
N CYS A 6 -26.31 14.57 33.02
CA CYS A 6 -25.24 13.76 33.63
C CYS A 6 -24.99 12.45 32.86
N CYS A 7 -26.06 11.76 32.44
CA CYS A 7 -25.93 10.54 31.63
C CYS A 7 -25.26 10.81 30.24
N VAL A 8 -25.64 11.89 29.58
CA VAL A 8 -25.03 12.26 28.29
C VAL A 8 -23.56 12.61 28.45
N ILE A 9 -23.19 13.37 29.51
CA ILE A 9 -21.79 13.69 29.80
C ILE A 9 -20.98 12.42 30.11
N ALA A 10 -21.51 11.53 30.93
CA ALA A 10 -20.85 10.27 31.27
C ALA A 10 -20.65 9.39 30.05
N LEU A 11 -21.64 9.28 29.16
CA LEU A 11 -21.50 8.56 27.88
C LEU A 11 -20.45 9.20 26.95
N ALA A 12 -20.42 10.53 26.82
CA ALA A 12 -19.44 11.24 26.02
C ALA A 12 -18.01 11.03 26.56
N VAL A 13 -17.81 11.11 27.87
CA VAL A 13 -16.50 10.86 28.50
C VAL A 13 -16.07 9.39 28.32
N SER A 14 -17.01 8.45 28.49
CA SER A 14 -16.71 7.02 28.27
C SER A 14 -16.35 6.72 26.80
N ALA A 15 -17.09 7.29 25.85
CA ALA A 15 -16.80 7.16 24.41
C ALA A 15 -15.44 7.77 24.06
N GLY A 16 -15.13 8.97 24.58
CA GLY A 16 -13.83 9.62 24.39
C GLY A 16 -12.68 8.79 24.97
N GLY A 17 -12.83 8.29 26.19
CA GLY A 17 -11.84 7.39 26.81
C GLY A 17 -11.61 6.11 26.02
N TRP A 18 -12.69 5.52 25.48
CA TRP A 18 -12.60 4.35 24.62
C TRP A 18 -11.86 4.65 23.32
N VAL A 19 -12.17 5.76 22.63
CA VAL A 19 -11.47 6.15 21.38
C VAL A 19 -9.97 6.33 21.62
N ILE A 20 -9.59 7.00 22.72
CA ILE A 20 -8.17 7.16 23.07
C ILE A 20 -7.52 5.77 23.28
N HIS A 21 -8.15 4.89 24.05
CA HIS A 21 -7.64 3.54 24.30
C HIS A 21 -7.56 2.70 23.00
N ALA A 22 -8.59 2.72 22.16
CA ALA A 22 -8.63 1.97 20.91
C ALA A 22 -7.57 2.40 19.91
N ASN A 23 -7.15 3.67 19.96
CA ASN A 23 -6.12 4.27 19.10
C ASN A 23 -4.75 4.41 19.79
N ASP A 24 -4.59 3.90 21.01
CA ASP A 24 -3.28 3.72 21.63
C ASP A 24 -2.68 2.40 21.13
N PHE A 25 -1.76 2.52 20.18
CA PHE A 25 -1.01 1.41 19.62
C PHE A 25 0.28 1.18 20.41
N ASP A 26 0.73 -0.07 20.47
CA ASP A 26 1.99 -0.41 21.16
C ASP A 26 3.22 -0.07 20.30
N ILE A 27 3.25 1.18 19.87
CA ILE A 27 4.31 1.77 19.03
C ILE A 27 4.75 3.11 19.59
N ARG A 28 6.03 3.45 19.40
CA ARG A 28 6.62 4.76 19.66
C ARG A 28 7.08 5.37 18.34
N GLU A 29 6.42 6.42 17.89
CA GLU A 29 6.73 7.09 16.62
C GLU A 29 7.86 8.14 16.81
N GLU A 30 8.80 8.15 15.86
CA GLU A 30 9.89 9.11 15.75
C GLU A 30 9.88 9.71 14.34
N ARG A 31 9.86 11.03 14.23
CA ARG A 31 10.04 11.71 12.95
C ARG A 31 11.51 11.73 12.57
N VAL A 32 11.82 11.29 11.37
CA VAL A 32 13.18 11.25 10.85
C VAL A 32 13.24 11.81 9.44
N THR A 33 14.40 12.32 9.05
CA THR A 33 14.66 12.75 7.67
C THR A 33 15.72 11.84 7.09
N ILE A 34 15.41 11.23 5.94
CA ILE A 34 16.29 10.31 5.24
C ILE A 34 16.85 11.02 4.00
N PRO A 35 18.17 10.99 3.76
CA PRO A 35 18.71 11.45 2.49
C PRO A 35 18.15 10.62 1.34
N GLY A 36 17.27 11.22 0.53
CA GLY A 36 16.68 10.57 -0.63
C GLY A 36 17.45 10.89 -1.92
N PRO A 37 17.18 10.20 -3.03
CA PRO A 37 17.92 10.36 -4.28
C PRO A 37 17.69 11.72 -4.95
N ALA A 38 16.46 12.21 -4.96
CA ALA A 38 16.11 13.52 -5.55
C ALA A 38 15.90 14.59 -4.47
N GLN A 39 15.39 14.20 -3.30
CA GLN A 39 15.00 15.11 -2.22
C GLN A 39 14.97 14.35 -0.88
N PRO A 40 15.08 15.05 0.27
CA PRO A 40 14.94 14.40 1.57
C PRO A 40 13.57 13.74 1.72
N LEU A 41 13.54 12.53 2.30
CA LEU A 41 12.32 11.82 2.63
C LEU A 41 11.94 12.15 4.08
N HIS A 42 10.78 12.76 4.27
CA HIS A 42 10.21 13.01 5.60
C HIS A 42 9.51 11.74 6.07
N ALA A 43 10.09 11.04 7.03
CA ALA A 43 9.66 9.71 7.41
C ALA A 43 9.20 9.62 8.88
N THR A 44 8.39 8.62 9.15
CA THR A 44 8.03 8.18 10.50
C THR A 44 8.62 6.80 10.73
N LEU A 45 9.43 6.67 11.78
CA LEU A 45 9.93 5.40 12.29
C LEU A 45 9.10 5.01 13.50
N ALA A 46 8.32 3.94 13.38
CA ALA A 46 7.55 3.37 14.47
C ALA A 46 8.35 2.23 15.11
N LEU A 47 8.73 2.43 16.34
CA LEU A 47 9.55 1.52 17.14
C LEU A 47 8.68 0.77 18.16
N PRO A 48 9.04 -0.46 18.57
CA PRO A 48 8.43 -1.08 19.74
C PRO A 48 8.54 -0.18 20.98
N LYS A 49 7.48 -0.09 21.80
CA LYS A 49 7.55 0.60 23.11
C LYS A 49 8.46 -0.14 24.09
N SER A 50 8.57 -1.47 23.92
CA SER A 50 9.39 -2.35 24.75
C SER A 50 10.10 -3.38 23.88
N GLY A 51 11.09 -4.10 24.44
CA GLY A 51 11.87 -5.13 23.75
C GLY A 51 13.35 -4.80 23.67
N GLU A 52 14.13 -5.80 23.27
CA GLU A 52 15.58 -5.69 23.17
C GLU A 52 16.02 -5.18 21.79
N LYS A 53 16.98 -4.25 21.78
CA LYS A 53 17.63 -3.76 20.56
C LYS A 53 18.79 -4.67 20.17
N PRO A 54 19.19 -4.73 18.88
CA PRO A 54 18.60 -4.01 17.75
C PRO A 54 17.30 -4.68 17.26
N TYR A 55 16.34 -3.88 16.80
CA TYR A 55 15.08 -4.35 16.21
C TYR A 55 15.25 -4.75 14.75
N GLY A 56 14.45 -5.70 14.26
CA GLY A 56 14.21 -5.83 12.82
C GLY A 56 13.53 -4.57 12.26
N LEU A 57 13.44 -4.43 10.94
CA LEU A 57 12.76 -3.31 10.30
C LEU A 57 11.91 -3.78 9.13
N VAL A 58 10.70 -3.23 9.02
CA VAL A 58 9.86 -3.34 7.84
C VAL A 58 9.73 -1.97 7.18
N ILE A 59 10.18 -1.83 5.95
CA ILE A 59 10.10 -0.59 5.16
C ILE A 59 8.83 -0.63 4.31
N PHE A 60 8.02 0.41 4.43
CA PHE A 60 6.70 0.53 3.79
C PHE A 60 6.77 1.35 2.51
N VAL A 61 6.24 0.82 1.42
CA VAL A 61 6.07 1.51 0.15
C VAL A 61 4.57 1.64 -0.16
N HIS A 62 4.12 2.88 -0.32
CA HIS A 62 2.71 3.22 -0.56
C HIS A 62 2.17 2.71 -1.89
N GLY A 63 0.84 2.57 -1.99
CA GLY A 63 0.11 2.39 -3.25
C GLY A 63 0.01 3.66 -4.10
N ASP A 64 -0.97 3.75 -4.98
CA ASP A 64 -1.28 4.97 -5.75
C ASP A 64 -1.93 6.05 -4.86
N GLY A 65 -1.97 7.28 -5.36
CA GLY A 65 -2.55 8.42 -4.68
C GLY A 65 -1.62 9.12 -3.68
N PRO A 66 -2.03 10.27 -3.16
CA PRO A 66 -1.32 10.99 -2.11
C PRO A 66 -1.32 10.18 -0.81
N ALA A 67 -0.21 10.17 -0.09
CA ALA A 67 -0.12 9.48 1.19
C ALA A 67 0.93 10.12 2.10
N ASP A 68 0.55 10.37 3.36
CA ASP A 68 1.50 10.62 4.43
C ASP A 68 2.13 9.30 4.91
N ALA A 69 3.16 9.37 5.73
CA ALA A 69 3.87 8.20 6.24
C ALA A 69 2.96 7.19 6.94
N THR A 70 1.89 7.66 7.59
CA THR A 70 0.95 6.80 8.34
C THR A 70 -0.24 6.34 7.50
N ARG A 71 -0.41 6.91 6.30
CA ARG A 71 -1.60 6.79 5.46
C ARG A 71 -2.87 7.07 6.29
N ASP A 72 -2.96 8.28 6.85
CA ASP A 72 -4.07 8.71 7.71
C ASP A 72 -4.34 7.74 8.88
N SER A 73 -3.30 7.24 9.52
CA SER A 73 -3.33 6.25 10.61
C SER A 73 -3.64 4.81 10.18
N PHE A 74 -3.93 4.57 8.90
CA PHE A 74 -4.24 3.24 8.39
C PHE A 74 -3.13 2.21 8.66
N TYR A 75 -1.84 2.61 8.64
CA TYR A 75 -0.74 1.68 8.87
C TYR A 75 -0.49 1.35 10.35
N ARG A 76 -0.99 2.11 11.31
CA ARG A 76 -0.67 1.91 12.73
C ARG A 76 -1.02 0.52 13.27
N PRO A 77 -2.20 -0.08 12.98
CA PRO A 77 -2.46 -1.47 13.37
C PRO A 77 -1.50 -2.49 12.73
N ILE A 78 -1.05 -2.24 11.49
CA ILE A 78 -0.07 -3.09 10.80
C ILE A 78 1.30 -2.94 11.46
N TRP A 79 1.72 -1.72 11.78
CA TRP A 79 2.97 -1.45 12.50
C TRP A 79 2.98 -2.13 13.88
N GLU A 80 1.87 -2.08 14.58
CA GLU A 80 1.71 -2.76 15.87
C GLU A 80 1.88 -4.29 15.74
N SER A 81 1.40 -4.91 14.67
CA SER A 81 1.62 -6.33 14.40
C SER A 81 3.11 -6.64 14.23
N PHE A 82 3.85 -5.78 13.54
CA PHE A 82 5.29 -5.95 13.38
C PHE A 82 6.07 -5.66 14.66
N THR A 83 5.66 -4.67 15.47
CA THR A 83 6.32 -4.42 16.76
C THR A 83 6.14 -5.56 17.73
N ALA A 84 4.99 -6.25 17.71
CA ALA A 84 4.77 -7.48 18.47
C ALA A 84 5.69 -8.64 18.05
N ALA A 85 6.29 -8.57 16.85
CA ALA A 85 7.30 -9.51 16.35
C ALA A 85 8.75 -9.01 16.55
N GLY A 86 8.96 -7.87 17.22
CA GLY A 86 10.27 -7.27 17.43
C GLY A 86 10.84 -6.54 16.21
N TYR A 87 9.95 -6.05 15.31
CA TYR A 87 10.33 -5.22 14.17
C TYR A 87 9.81 -3.78 14.32
N ALA A 88 10.66 -2.83 14.02
CA ALA A 88 10.22 -1.46 13.74
C ALA A 88 9.57 -1.36 12.35
N SER A 89 8.87 -0.26 12.10
CA SER A 89 8.30 0.04 10.78
C SER A 89 8.73 1.44 10.34
N LEU A 90 9.05 1.61 9.06
CA LEU A 90 9.50 2.87 8.47
C LEU A 90 8.66 3.19 7.23
N ALA A 91 8.05 4.36 7.19
CA ALA A 91 7.37 4.89 6.02
C ALA A 91 7.65 6.40 5.90
N TRP A 92 7.48 6.96 4.69
CA TRP A 92 7.71 8.38 4.45
C TRP A 92 6.52 9.03 3.73
N ASP A 93 6.39 10.34 3.94
CA ASP A 93 5.42 11.15 3.23
C ASP A 93 5.79 11.18 1.75
N LYS A 94 4.84 10.91 0.85
CA LYS A 94 5.10 11.05 -0.59
C LYS A 94 5.48 12.49 -0.92
N PRO A 95 6.30 12.73 -1.95
CA PRO A 95 6.65 14.09 -2.39
C PRO A 95 5.43 14.98 -2.56
N GLY A 96 5.46 16.17 -1.97
CA GLY A 96 4.36 17.14 -1.96
C GLY A 96 3.28 16.91 -0.90
N ILE A 97 3.36 15.83 -0.11
CA ILE A 97 2.37 15.52 0.93
C ILE A 97 2.92 15.88 2.31
N ASN A 98 2.07 16.41 3.19
CA ASN A 98 2.40 16.73 4.57
C ASN A 98 3.68 17.59 4.74
N GLY A 99 3.95 18.48 3.76
CA GLY A 99 5.13 19.35 3.74
C GLY A 99 6.41 18.71 3.23
N ALA A 100 6.39 17.47 2.75
CA ALA A 100 7.53 16.89 2.04
C ALA A 100 7.76 17.63 0.71
N PRO A 101 9.03 17.88 0.32
CA PRO A 101 9.33 18.55 -0.94
C PRO A 101 8.97 17.72 -2.16
N GLY A 102 8.75 18.38 -3.32
CA GLY A 102 8.49 17.74 -4.60
C GLY A 102 7.02 17.48 -4.90
N ASN A 103 6.76 16.59 -5.85
CA ASN A 103 5.42 16.15 -6.25
C ASN A 103 5.48 14.66 -6.63
N TRP A 104 4.68 13.82 -5.98
CA TRP A 104 4.63 12.38 -6.23
C TRP A 104 4.17 12.02 -7.66
N LEU A 105 3.47 12.94 -8.34
CA LEU A 105 3.08 12.80 -9.74
C LEU A 105 4.22 13.02 -10.74
N ASP A 106 5.40 13.40 -10.27
CA ASP A 106 6.61 13.51 -11.11
C ASP A 106 7.51 12.26 -11.02
N GLN A 107 7.08 11.22 -10.27
CA GLN A 107 7.87 10.01 -10.03
C GLN A 107 7.51 8.87 -11.00
N SER A 108 8.54 8.22 -11.54
CA SER A 108 8.42 6.87 -12.11
C SER A 108 8.40 5.81 -11.01
N MET A 109 8.06 4.55 -11.37
CA MET A 109 8.20 3.42 -10.44
C MET A 109 9.67 3.20 -10.07
N HIS A 110 10.61 3.48 -10.98
CA HIS A 110 12.04 3.41 -10.74
C HIS A 110 12.52 4.47 -9.71
N ASP A 111 12.01 5.70 -9.77
CA ASP A 111 12.33 6.73 -8.75
C ASP A 111 11.89 6.28 -7.37
N ARG A 112 10.74 5.63 -7.26
CA ARG A 112 10.23 5.07 -6.01
C ARG A 112 11.04 3.87 -5.51
N THR A 113 11.61 3.08 -6.45
CA THR A 113 12.60 2.04 -6.12
C THR A 113 13.84 2.67 -5.49
N ALA A 114 14.37 3.74 -6.08
CA ALA A 114 15.53 4.46 -5.56
C ALA A 114 15.27 5.07 -4.16
N GLU A 115 14.07 5.60 -3.90
CA GLU A 115 13.68 6.07 -2.56
C GLU A 115 13.70 4.91 -1.53
N ALA A 116 13.14 3.76 -1.88
CA ALA A 116 13.14 2.59 -1.00
C ALA A 116 14.55 2.08 -0.70
N GLU A 117 15.44 2.06 -1.70
CA GLU A 117 16.85 1.69 -1.54
C GLU A 117 17.62 2.68 -0.66
N ALA A 118 17.33 3.98 -0.78
CA ALA A 118 17.89 5.00 0.10
C ALA A 118 17.42 4.81 1.56
N ALA A 119 16.15 4.48 1.77
CA ALA A 119 15.62 4.18 3.10
C ALA A 119 16.27 2.93 3.70
N ILE A 120 16.49 1.87 2.92
CA ILE A 120 17.21 0.65 3.35
C ILE A 120 18.66 1.01 3.74
N THR A 121 19.33 1.81 2.93
CA THR A 121 20.72 2.22 3.17
C THR A 121 20.84 3.05 4.45
N TRP A 122 19.94 4.01 4.65
CA TRP A 122 19.89 4.80 5.88
C TRP A 122 19.62 3.95 7.11
N ALA A 123 18.69 3.01 7.03
CA ALA A 123 18.34 2.14 8.14
C ALA A 123 19.51 1.28 8.62
N ARG A 124 20.35 0.81 7.71
CA ARG A 124 21.58 0.04 8.03
C ARG A 124 22.63 0.82 8.82
N GLY A 125 22.61 2.14 8.75
CA GLY A 125 23.47 3.01 9.54
C GLY A 125 22.99 3.23 10.98
N ARG A 126 21.83 2.72 11.36
CA ARG A 126 21.26 2.92 12.70
C ARG A 126 21.72 1.81 13.66
N THR A 127 22.09 2.21 14.86
CA THR A 127 22.52 1.27 15.92
C THR A 127 21.37 0.53 16.60
N ASP A 128 20.13 1.00 16.45
CA ASP A 128 18.93 0.40 17.02
C ASP A 128 18.17 -0.51 16.02
N ILE A 129 18.66 -0.64 14.79
CA ILE A 129 18.14 -1.53 13.75
C ILE A 129 19.19 -2.61 13.43
N ASP A 130 18.71 -3.85 13.33
CA ASP A 130 19.52 -4.98 12.88
C ASP A 130 19.62 -4.97 11.35
N PRO A 131 20.81 -4.74 10.76
CA PRO A 131 20.98 -4.67 9.31
C PRO A 131 20.68 -6.00 8.57
N HIS A 132 20.66 -7.11 9.30
CA HIS A 132 20.34 -8.45 8.76
C HIS A 132 18.86 -8.82 8.88
N ARG A 133 18.06 -7.97 9.52
CA ARG A 133 16.63 -8.17 9.74
C ARG A 133 15.79 -7.06 9.13
N ILE A 134 16.07 -6.71 7.85
CA ILE A 134 15.32 -5.70 7.10
C ILE A 134 14.48 -6.39 6.06
N GLY A 135 13.16 -6.18 6.12
CA GLY A 135 12.20 -6.58 5.09
C GLY A 135 11.45 -5.37 4.52
N VAL A 136 10.69 -5.63 3.48
CA VAL A 136 9.86 -4.60 2.81
C VAL A 136 8.40 -5.03 2.76
N TRP A 137 7.51 -4.06 2.88
CA TRP A 137 6.07 -4.22 2.76
C TRP A 137 5.52 -3.18 1.78
N GLY A 138 4.65 -3.59 0.89
CA GLY A 138 4.03 -2.64 -0.04
C GLY A 138 2.65 -3.06 -0.47
N ILE A 139 1.85 -2.06 -0.87
CA ILE A 139 0.46 -2.24 -1.26
C ILE A 139 0.22 -1.72 -2.67
N SER A 140 -0.64 -2.44 -3.44
CA SER A 140 -1.16 -1.96 -4.72
C SER A 140 -0.02 -1.59 -5.70
N GLN A 141 0.12 -0.32 -6.07
CA GLN A 141 1.15 0.22 -6.96
C GLN A 141 2.58 -0.13 -6.51
N ALA A 142 2.82 -0.36 -5.22
CA ALA A 142 4.11 -0.85 -4.74
C ALA A 142 4.49 -2.23 -5.30
N GLY A 143 3.53 -2.94 -5.87
CA GLY A 143 3.76 -4.17 -6.64
C GLY A 143 4.65 -3.97 -7.87
N TRP A 144 4.77 -2.74 -8.40
CA TRP A 144 5.71 -2.40 -9.49
C TRP A 144 7.05 -1.85 -8.98
N VAL A 145 7.18 -1.64 -7.68
CA VAL A 145 8.39 -1.09 -7.04
C VAL A 145 9.18 -2.17 -6.30
N LEU A 146 8.52 -2.90 -5.39
CA LEU A 146 9.21 -3.81 -4.48
C LEU A 146 9.86 -5.03 -5.15
N PRO A 147 9.34 -5.62 -6.24
CA PRO A 147 10.07 -6.68 -6.94
C PRO A 147 11.40 -6.19 -7.54
N GLU A 148 11.49 -4.93 -8.01
CA GLU A 148 12.75 -4.33 -8.47
C GLU A 148 13.71 -4.13 -7.29
N VAL A 149 13.23 -3.55 -6.17
CA VAL A 149 14.02 -3.44 -4.93
C VAL A 149 14.56 -4.80 -4.49
N ALA A 150 13.71 -5.83 -4.45
CA ALA A 150 14.11 -7.17 -4.01
C ALA A 150 15.09 -7.85 -4.98
N ALA A 151 14.99 -7.59 -6.28
CA ALA A 151 15.94 -8.07 -7.27
C ALA A 151 17.33 -7.40 -7.13
N HIS A 152 17.38 -6.13 -6.74
CA HIS A 152 18.64 -5.41 -6.47
C HIS A 152 19.20 -5.72 -5.07
N ARG A 153 18.36 -6.12 -4.13
CA ARG A 153 18.71 -6.29 -2.72
C ARG A 153 18.42 -7.71 -2.22
N PRO A 154 19.19 -8.71 -2.69
CA PRO A 154 19.04 -10.11 -2.24
C PRO A 154 19.40 -10.30 -0.76
N ASP A 155 19.92 -9.29 -0.12
CA ASP A 155 20.27 -9.19 1.29
C ASP A 155 19.11 -8.74 2.19
N LEU A 156 17.93 -8.45 1.63
CA LEU A 156 16.69 -8.26 2.39
C LEU A 156 16.21 -9.60 2.97
N GLN A 157 15.57 -9.53 4.12
CA GLN A 157 15.09 -10.73 4.80
C GLN A 157 13.82 -11.29 4.15
N PHE A 158 12.90 -10.42 3.71
CA PHE A 158 11.64 -10.79 3.07
C PHE A 158 11.00 -9.63 2.30
N MET A 159 10.01 -9.96 1.46
CA MET A 159 9.10 -9.01 0.81
C MET A 159 7.65 -9.41 1.09
N ILE A 160 6.82 -8.44 1.50
CA ILE A 160 5.37 -8.61 1.67
C ILE A 160 4.66 -7.70 0.68
N LEU A 161 3.76 -8.27 -0.11
CA LEU A 161 2.98 -7.57 -1.12
C LEU A 161 1.49 -7.75 -0.89
N VAL A 162 0.76 -6.66 -0.83
CA VAL A 162 -0.68 -6.61 -0.53
C VAL A 162 -1.43 -6.06 -1.75
N GLY A 163 -2.36 -6.82 -2.32
CA GLY A 163 -3.13 -6.40 -3.48
C GLY A 163 -2.25 -5.93 -4.66
N ALA A 164 -1.11 -6.58 -4.87
CA ALA A 164 -0.12 -6.16 -5.86
C ALA A 164 -0.56 -6.52 -7.28
N ALA A 165 -0.49 -5.55 -8.21
CA ALA A 165 -0.72 -5.78 -9.62
C ALA A 165 0.56 -6.27 -10.32
N VAL A 166 0.38 -7.02 -11.41
CA VAL A 166 1.48 -7.52 -12.24
C VAL A 166 1.81 -6.54 -13.37
N ASN A 167 0.80 -6.19 -14.17
CA ASN A 167 0.94 -5.35 -15.35
C ASN A 167 -0.10 -4.24 -15.32
N TRP A 168 0.31 -3.01 -15.53
CA TRP A 168 -0.56 -1.83 -15.46
C TRP A 168 -1.74 -1.89 -16.43
N LEU A 169 -1.49 -2.30 -17.67
CA LEU A 169 -2.54 -2.31 -18.70
C LEU A 169 -3.62 -3.35 -18.39
N ARG A 170 -3.22 -4.55 -17.96
CA ARG A 170 -4.16 -5.61 -17.57
C ARG A 170 -4.90 -5.26 -16.29
N GLN A 171 -4.19 -4.70 -15.31
CA GLN A 171 -4.81 -4.24 -14.06
C GLN A 171 -5.87 -3.16 -14.34
N GLY A 172 -5.55 -2.17 -15.18
CA GLY A 172 -6.52 -1.10 -15.51
C GLY A 172 -7.73 -1.62 -16.30
N GLU A 173 -7.58 -2.68 -17.09
CA GLU A 173 -8.69 -3.35 -17.75
C GLU A 173 -9.59 -4.10 -16.76
N TYR A 174 -8.99 -4.89 -15.88
CA TYR A 174 -9.73 -5.58 -14.84
C TYR A 174 -10.50 -4.60 -13.94
N ASN A 175 -9.84 -3.58 -13.42
CA ASN A 175 -10.46 -2.57 -12.55
C ASN A 175 -11.65 -1.90 -13.21
N LEU A 176 -11.52 -1.48 -14.48
CA LEU A 176 -12.63 -0.88 -15.24
C LEU A 176 -13.85 -1.80 -15.24
N VAL A 177 -13.66 -3.07 -15.60
CA VAL A 177 -14.77 -4.04 -15.71
C VAL A 177 -15.35 -4.38 -14.34
N ALA A 178 -14.49 -4.65 -13.36
CA ALA A 178 -14.89 -5.03 -12.00
C ALA A 178 -15.73 -3.92 -11.34
N GLU A 179 -15.27 -2.67 -11.41
CA GLU A 179 -16.02 -1.53 -10.86
C GLU A 179 -17.33 -1.28 -11.58
N MET A 180 -17.36 -1.37 -12.92
CA MET A 180 -18.58 -1.16 -13.67
C MET A 180 -19.63 -2.25 -13.38
N ARG A 181 -19.20 -3.51 -13.31
CA ARG A 181 -20.08 -4.62 -12.91
C ARG A 181 -20.59 -4.49 -11.48
N HIS A 182 -19.72 -4.08 -10.56
CA HIS A 182 -20.10 -3.82 -9.16
C HIS A 182 -21.20 -2.74 -9.05
N ARG A 183 -21.18 -1.75 -9.96
CA ARG A 183 -22.23 -0.71 -10.06
C ARG A 183 -23.44 -1.12 -10.92
N ASN A 184 -23.52 -2.38 -11.34
CA ASN A 184 -24.57 -2.92 -12.22
C ASN A 184 -24.65 -2.22 -13.57
N ALA A 185 -23.53 -1.78 -14.15
CA ALA A 185 -23.50 -1.20 -15.49
C ALA A 185 -23.85 -2.26 -16.55
N SER A 186 -24.55 -1.81 -17.60
CA SER A 186 -24.88 -2.66 -18.74
C SER A 186 -23.65 -2.98 -19.60
N GLU A 187 -23.71 -4.06 -20.36
CA GLU A 187 -22.63 -4.42 -21.32
C GLU A 187 -22.36 -3.30 -22.34
N ALA A 188 -23.37 -2.52 -22.72
CA ALA A 188 -23.21 -1.38 -23.62
C ALA A 188 -22.41 -0.23 -22.97
N GLU A 189 -22.63 0.03 -21.68
CA GLU A 189 -21.85 1.01 -20.92
C GLU A 189 -20.40 0.54 -20.74
N ILE A 190 -20.21 -0.75 -20.45
CA ILE A 190 -18.88 -1.36 -20.36
C ILE A 190 -18.15 -1.23 -21.70
N ALA A 191 -18.78 -1.57 -22.81
CA ALA A 191 -18.19 -1.43 -24.15
C ALA A 191 -17.80 0.03 -24.45
N THR A 192 -18.65 1.00 -24.10
CA THR A 192 -18.35 2.43 -24.26
C THR A 192 -17.13 2.85 -23.41
N ALA A 193 -17.02 2.35 -22.19
CA ALA A 193 -15.87 2.64 -21.32
C ALA A 193 -14.58 2.03 -21.88
N PHE A 194 -14.63 0.84 -22.49
CA PHE A 194 -13.50 0.24 -23.19
C PHE A 194 -13.02 1.08 -24.37
N GLU A 195 -13.95 1.60 -25.20
CA GLU A 195 -13.58 2.46 -26.32
C GLU A 195 -12.87 3.73 -25.87
N ARG A 196 -13.34 4.37 -24.78
CA ARG A 196 -12.69 5.54 -24.18
C ARG A 196 -11.30 5.18 -23.68
N ARG A 197 -11.17 4.11 -22.90
CA ARG A 197 -9.89 3.60 -22.43
C ARG A 197 -8.92 3.34 -23.59
N ASN A 198 -9.38 2.69 -24.66
CA ASN A 198 -8.55 2.42 -25.84
C ASN A 198 -8.13 3.71 -26.56
N GLN A 199 -8.98 4.73 -26.58
CA GLN A 199 -8.63 6.05 -27.09
C GLN A 199 -7.54 6.69 -26.25
N THR A 200 -7.67 6.70 -24.91
CA THR A 200 -6.65 7.19 -23.99
C THR A 200 -5.32 6.46 -24.18
N LEU A 201 -5.34 5.13 -24.32
CA LEU A 201 -4.12 4.34 -24.58
C LEU A 201 -3.48 4.67 -25.92
N ARG A 202 -4.25 4.90 -27.01
CA ARG A 202 -3.69 5.34 -28.28
C ARG A 202 -2.99 6.70 -28.17
N LEU A 203 -3.56 7.62 -27.40
CA LEU A 203 -2.95 8.92 -27.13
C LEU A 203 -1.63 8.78 -26.36
N LEU A 204 -1.61 7.96 -25.30
CA LEU A 204 -0.38 7.65 -24.56
C LEU A 204 0.68 7.04 -25.46
N HIS A 205 0.35 6.03 -26.25
CA HIS A 205 1.28 5.37 -27.18
C HIS A 205 1.84 6.32 -28.26
N SER A 206 1.05 7.32 -28.68
CA SER A 206 1.51 8.32 -29.66
C SER A 206 2.35 9.44 -29.02
N GLY A 207 2.55 9.44 -27.71
CA GLY A 207 3.19 10.54 -27.00
C GLY A 207 2.40 11.85 -27.07
N ALA A 208 1.06 11.78 -27.11
CA ALA A 208 0.20 12.95 -27.25
C ALA A 208 0.40 13.94 -26.09
N SER A 209 0.40 15.24 -26.40
CA SER A 209 0.42 16.28 -25.39
C SER A 209 -0.88 16.27 -24.56
N TYR A 210 -0.83 16.90 -23.38
CA TYR A 210 -2.02 17.04 -22.54
C TYR A 210 -3.17 17.79 -23.23
N GLU A 211 -2.84 18.85 -23.99
CA GLU A 211 -3.81 19.63 -24.76
C GLU A 211 -4.54 18.77 -25.78
N ARG A 212 -3.80 17.88 -26.46
CA ARG A 212 -4.38 16.94 -27.42
C ARG A 212 -5.28 15.92 -26.74
N TYR A 213 -4.85 15.36 -25.59
CA TYR A 213 -5.68 14.45 -24.80
C TYR A 213 -7.01 15.09 -24.38
N VAL A 214 -6.97 16.33 -23.88
CA VAL A 214 -8.18 17.08 -23.50
C VAL A 214 -9.05 17.38 -24.71
N ALA A 215 -8.47 17.81 -25.83
CA ALA A 215 -9.20 18.14 -27.05
C ALA A 215 -9.91 16.93 -27.68
N GLU A 216 -9.33 15.74 -27.59
CA GLU A 216 -9.94 14.51 -28.10
C GLU A 216 -11.04 13.95 -27.17
N GLY A 217 -11.13 14.42 -25.91
CA GLY A 217 -12.25 14.14 -25.01
C GLY A 217 -12.41 12.66 -24.66
N ALA A 218 -11.32 11.90 -24.57
CA ALA A 218 -11.34 10.48 -24.24
C ALA A 218 -11.93 10.22 -22.85
N ASP A 219 -11.61 11.06 -21.87
CA ASP A 219 -12.09 10.98 -20.50
C ASP A 219 -12.97 12.18 -20.14
N SER A 220 -13.99 11.97 -19.30
CA SER A 220 -14.86 13.05 -18.81
C SER A 220 -15.23 12.82 -17.34
N PRO A 221 -14.69 13.65 -16.42
CA PRO A 221 -13.71 14.73 -16.66
C PRO A 221 -12.34 14.19 -17.04
N PRO A 222 -11.51 14.99 -17.74
CA PRO A 222 -10.14 14.58 -18.07
C PRO A 222 -9.27 14.52 -16.81
N MET A 223 -8.20 13.72 -16.84
CA MET A 223 -7.14 13.75 -15.84
C MET A 223 -6.52 15.15 -15.76
N SER A 224 -5.90 15.51 -14.64
CA SER A 224 -5.04 16.70 -14.57
C SER A 224 -3.80 16.53 -15.46
N ALA A 225 -3.16 17.65 -15.85
CA ALA A 225 -1.94 17.61 -16.65
C ALA A 225 -0.82 16.82 -15.96
N GLU A 226 -0.71 16.95 -14.63
CA GLU A 226 0.26 16.21 -13.83
C GLU A 226 -0.05 14.71 -13.81
N ARG A 227 -1.33 14.34 -13.65
CA ARG A 227 -1.74 12.92 -13.69
C ARG A 227 -1.53 12.32 -15.08
N TRP A 228 -1.80 13.05 -16.16
CA TRP A 228 -1.51 12.62 -17.52
C TRP A 228 -0.04 12.29 -17.72
N ARG A 229 0.85 13.19 -17.26
CA ARG A 229 2.30 12.99 -17.32
C ARG A 229 2.73 11.75 -16.51
N PHE A 230 2.22 11.63 -15.26
CA PHE A 230 2.47 10.47 -14.40
C PHE A 230 2.04 9.15 -15.05
N VAL A 231 0.84 9.11 -15.64
CA VAL A 231 0.36 7.93 -16.36
C VAL A 231 1.23 7.65 -17.58
N GLY A 232 1.60 8.67 -18.36
CA GLY A 232 2.48 8.55 -19.53
C GLY A 232 3.83 7.93 -19.20
N GLU A 233 4.39 8.25 -18.02
CA GLU A 233 5.65 7.69 -17.54
C GLU A 233 5.53 6.24 -17.08
N ASN A 234 4.37 5.84 -16.55
CA ASN A 234 4.24 4.60 -15.77
C ASN A 234 3.32 3.52 -16.39
N TYR A 235 2.52 3.83 -17.43
CA TYR A 235 1.46 2.94 -17.93
C TYR A 235 1.97 1.61 -18.53
N LEU A 236 3.29 1.48 -18.78
CA LEU A 236 3.93 0.25 -19.23
C LEU A 236 4.56 -0.57 -18.10
N SER A 237 4.34 -0.21 -16.85
CA SER A 237 4.89 -0.97 -15.71
C SER A 237 4.43 -2.43 -15.73
N ASP A 238 5.40 -3.34 -15.66
CA ASP A 238 5.22 -4.79 -15.63
C ASP A 238 6.35 -5.42 -14.80
N VAL A 239 6.02 -6.31 -13.87
CA VAL A 239 6.99 -6.94 -12.95
C VAL A 239 7.47 -8.31 -13.40
N THR A 240 7.01 -8.81 -14.54
CA THR A 240 7.33 -10.17 -15.00
C THR A 240 8.82 -10.42 -15.23
N ASP A 241 9.58 -9.37 -15.55
CA ASP A 241 11.03 -9.46 -15.73
C ASP A 241 11.82 -9.37 -14.42
N GLN A 242 11.27 -8.74 -13.38
CA GLN A 242 11.89 -8.60 -12.06
C GLN A 242 11.67 -9.83 -11.19
N LEU A 243 10.47 -10.39 -11.20
CA LEU A 243 10.09 -11.53 -10.33
C LEU A 243 11.07 -12.70 -10.37
N PRO A 244 11.57 -13.17 -11.53
CA PRO A 244 12.53 -14.28 -11.57
C PRO A 244 13.90 -13.98 -10.92
N ARG A 245 14.19 -12.70 -10.63
CA ARG A 245 15.44 -12.26 -9.98
C ARG A 245 15.29 -12.14 -8.46
N VAL A 246 14.06 -12.21 -7.96
CA VAL A 246 13.78 -12.15 -6.51
C VAL A 246 14.19 -13.48 -5.88
N THR A 247 15.07 -13.43 -4.88
CA THR A 247 15.61 -14.63 -4.20
C THR A 247 15.27 -14.69 -2.72
N ILE A 248 14.52 -13.70 -2.23
CA ILE A 248 14.10 -13.61 -0.82
C ILE A 248 12.69 -14.20 -0.64
N PRO A 249 12.31 -14.62 0.58
CA PRO A 249 10.95 -15.06 0.88
C PRO A 249 9.92 -13.98 0.55
N VAL A 250 8.82 -14.38 -0.06
CA VAL A 250 7.71 -13.50 -0.49
C VAL A 250 6.41 -13.95 0.16
N LEU A 251 5.72 -13.01 0.83
CA LEU A 251 4.32 -13.16 1.21
C LEU A 251 3.46 -12.32 0.27
N LEU A 252 2.58 -12.99 -0.47
CA LEU A 252 1.57 -12.37 -1.32
C LEU A 252 0.22 -12.43 -0.61
N VAL A 253 -0.36 -11.27 -0.30
CA VAL A 253 -1.63 -11.13 0.41
C VAL A 253 -2.68 -10.58 -0.54
N LEU A 254 -3.80 -11.29 -0.68
CA LEU A 254 -4.85 -11.02 -1.65
C LEU A 254 -6.23 -10.98 -0.99
N GLY A 255 -7.02 -9.96 -1.29
CA GLY A 255 -8.43 -9.87 -0.91
C GLY A 255 -9.32 -10.45 -2.02
N GLU A 256 -10.20 -11.40 -1.71
CA GLU A 256 -11.00 -12.07 -2.74
C GLU A 256 -12.13 -11.18 -3.33
N GLU A 257 -12.45 -10.04 -2.67
CA GLU A 257 -13.37 -9.02 -3.19
C GLU A 257 -12.62 -7.75 -3.69
N ASP A 258 -11.40 -7.94 -4.19
CA ASP A 258 -10.60 -6.87 -4.79
C ASP A 258 -11.19 -6.44 -6.14
N LEU A 259 -11.63 -5.18 -6.25
CA LEU A 259 -12.13 -4.58 -7.48
C LEU A 259 -11.01 -3.86 -8.29
N ASN A 260 -9.84 -3.68 -7.71
CA ASN A 260 -8.74 -2.96 -8.35
C ASN A 260 -7.78 -3.90 -9.08
N VAL A 261 -7.51 -5.08 -8.51
CA VAL A 261 -6.49 -6.00 -9.02
C VAL A 261 -7.10 -7.39 -9.22
N ASP A 262 -6.84 -8.01 -10.37
CA ASP A 262 -7.16 -9.42 -10.62
C ASP A 262 -6.28 -10.32 -9.75
N VAL A 263 -6.83 -10.72 -8.62
CA VAL A 263 -6.13 -11.58 -7.65
C VAL A 263 -5.79 -12.95 -8.21
N ALA A 264 -6.62 -13.47 -9.14
CA ALA A 264 -6.35 -14.75 -9.78
C ALA A 264 -5.19 -14.65 -10.78
N GLU A 265 -5.11 -13.56 -11.55
CA GLU A 265 -3.96 -13.28 -12.40
C GLU A 265 -2.69 -13.11 -11.57
N THR A 266 -2.75 -12.31 -10.53
CA THR A 266 -1.59 -12.02 -9.67
C THR A 266 -1.06 -13.32 -9.06
N GLU A 267 -1.91 -14.13 -8.41
CA GLU A 267 -1.49 -15.41 -7.84
C GLU A 267 -0.87 -16.34 -8.91
N ARG A 268 -1.52 -16.46 -10.06
CA ARG A 268 -1.04 -17.31 -11.15
C ARG A 268 0.34 -16.91 -11.66
N VAL A 269 0.59 -15.59 -11.81
CA VAL A 269 1.88 -15.09 -12.30
C VAL A 269 2.97 -15.27 -11.26
N TYR A 270 2.70 -14.95 -9.99
CA TYR A 270 3.67 -15.14 -8.91
C TYR A 270 4.05 -16.61 -8.74
N ARG A 271 3.06 -17.52 -8.73
CA ARG A 271 3.32 -18.98 -8.67
C ARG A 271 4.06 -19.53 -9.88
N LYS A 272 3.93 -18.89 -11.05
CA LYS A 272 4.67 -19.26 -12.25
C LYS A 272 6.13 -18.83 -12.22
N LEU A 273 6.42 -17.66 -11.62
CA LEU A 273 7.72 -17.00 -11.74
C LEU A 273 8.60 -17.13 -10.49
N LEU A 274 8.02 -17.48 -9.34
CA LEU A 274 8.76 -17.70 -8.11
C LEU A 274 8.78 -19.19 -7.73
N PRO A 275 9.88 -19.70 -7.16
CA PRO A 275 9.92 -21.04 -6.59
C PRO A 275 8.86 -21.25 -5.49
N PRO A 276 8.21 -22.43 -5.42
CA PRO A 276 7.16 -22.68 -4.42
C PRO A 276 7.61 -22.49 -2.96
N GLU A 277 8.85 -22.82 -2.65
CA GLU A 277 9.45 -22.67 -1.31
C GLU A 277 9.69 -21.21 -0.91
N GLN A 278 9.72 -20.33 -1.89
CA GLN A 278 9.95 -18.90 -1.68
C GLN A 278 8.64 -18.11 -1.51
N LEU A 279 7.52 -18.63 -2.06
CA LEU A 279 6.25 -17.92 -2.14
C LEU A 279 5.22 -18.49 -1.16
N THR A 280 4.78 -17.65 -0.22
CA THR A 280 3.56 -17.86 0.57
C THR A 280 2.46 -17.01 0.00
N VAL A 281 1.27 -17.57 -0.25
CA VAL A 281 0.08 -16.85 -0.70
C VAL A 281 -1.00 -16.95 0.34
N GLU A 282 -1.50 -15.83 0.82
CA GLU A 282 -2.64 -15.75 1.72
C GLU A 282 -3.80 -15.02 1.05
N LYS A 283 -4.98 -15.62 1.09
CA LYS A 283 -6.21 -15.05 0.55
C LYS A 283 -7.23 -14.84 1.66
N TYR A 284 -7.84 -13.68 1.63
CA TYR A 284 -8.82 -13.28 2.63
C TYR A 284 -10.20 -13.17 1.98
N PRO A 285 -11.10 -14.15 2.28
CA PRO A 285 -12.51 -14.02 1.88
C PRO A 285 -13.11 -12.75 2.46
N HIS A 286 -14.01 -12.10 1.70
CA HIS A 286 -14.67 -10.86 2.13
C HIS A 286 -13.72 -9.71 2.50
N ALA A 287 -12.53 -9.69 1.88
CA ALA A 287 -11.59 -8.60 1.96
C ALA A 287 -11.45 -7.88 0.62
N SER A 288 -11.42 -6.56 0.69
CA SER A 288 -11.20 -5.65 -0.42
C SER A 288 -9.71 -5.55 -0.80
N HIS A 289 -9.40 -4.66 -1.73
CA HIS A 289 -8.04 -4.34 -2.19
C HIS A 289 -7.02 -4.04 -1.07
N ASN A 290 -7.45 -3.36 -0.02
CA ASN A 290 -6.61 -2.98 1.11
C ASN A 290 -6.57 -4.02 2.25
N ILE A 291 -7.11 -5.22 2.01
CA ILE A 291 -7.37 -6.24 3.04
C ILE A 291 -8.24 -5.70 4.19
N VAL A 292 -9.02 -4.70 3.88
CA VAL A 292 -10.12 -4.22 4.71
C VAL A 292 -11.32 -5.14 4.47
N ARG A 293 -12.14 -5.31 5.48
CA ARG A 293 -13.41 -6.01 5.33
C ARG A 293 -14.26 -5.36 4.22
N ALA A 294 -14.68 -6.12 3.24
CA ALA A 294 -15.39 -5.59 2.06
C ALA A 294 -16.73 -4.91 2.41
N ASP A 295 -17.40 -5.35 3.50
CA ASP A 295 -18.62 -4.72 4.01
C ASP A 295 -18.37 -3.30 4.59
N LEU A 296 -17.13 -2.93 4.81
CA LEU A 296 -16.71 -1.61 5.27
C LEU A 296 -16.14 -0.76 4.13
N ASP A 297 -15.27 -1.32 3.29
CA ASP A 297 -14.54 -0.58 2.25
C ASP A 297 -15.45 -0.21 1.07
N ASN A 298 -16.25 -1.15 0.59
CA ASN A 298 -17.09 -0.95 -0.59
C ASN A 298 -18.33 -0.07 -0.34
N THR A 299 -18.66 0.26 0.92
CA THR A 299 -19.84 1.06 1.26
C THR A 299 -19.56 2.53 1.51
N GLN A 300 -18.31 2.92 1.76
CA GLN A 300 -17.87 4.29 2.09
C GLN A 300 -18.82 5.06 3.04
N GLY A 301 -19.45 4.35 3.97
CA GLY A 301 -20.51 4.88 4.83
C GLY A 301 -20.01 5.29 6.21
N ILE A 302 -20.89 5.89 6.99
CA ILE A 302 -20.64 6.27 8.39
C ILE A 302 -20.14 5.08 9.25
N ARG A 303 -20.53 3.85 8.88
CA ARG A 303 -20.10 2.63 9.57
C ARG A 303 -18.60 2.42 9.46
N SER A 304 -18.00 2.63 8.29
CA SER A 304 -16.55 2.52 8.07
C SER A 304 -15.78 3.51 8.92
N VAL A 305 -16.27 4.76 8.97
CA VAL A 305 -15.69 5.81 9.83
C VAL A 305 -15.80 5.43 11.32
N LEU A 306 -16.95 4.94 11.75
CA LEU A 306 -17.13 4.51 13.14
C LEU A 306 -16.19 3.35 13.51
N VAL A 307 -16.05 2.35 12.65
CA VAL A 307 -15.11 1.24 12.89
C VAL A 307 -13.68 1.75 12.92
N ALA A 308 -13.27 2.63 12.00
CA ALA A 308 -11.94 3.23 11.97
C ALA A 308 -11.61 4.01 13.26
N VAL A 309 -12.60 4.73 13.81
CA VAL A 309 -12.41 5.55 15.02
C VAL A 309 -12.47 4.71 16.30
N PHE A 310 -13.43 3.80 16.41
CA PHE A 310 -13.71 3.10 17.68
C PHE A 310 -13.03 1.74 17.80
N THR A 311 -12.70 1.10 16.66
CA THR A 311 -12.09 -0.25 16.63
C THR A 311 -11.15 -0.40 15.42
N PRO A 312 -10.07 0.42 15.29
CA PRO A 312 -9.27 0.51 14.07
C PRO A 312 -8.67 -0.83 13.62
N ARG A 313 -8.33 -1.71 14.56
CA ARG A 313 -7.82 -3.06 14.25
C ARG A 313 -8.88 -3.95 13.57
N SER A 314 -10.17 -3.70 13.81
CA SER A 314 -11.30 -4.44 13.23
C SER A 314 -11.67 -4.00 11.82
N LEU A 315 -10.98 -3.01 11.25
CA LEU A 315 -11.09 -2.66 9.83
C LEU A 315 -10.62 -3.80 8.94
N TYR A 316 -9.56 -4.47 9.37
CA TYR A 316 -8.90 -5.49 8.56
C TYR A 316 -9.65 -6.81 8.55
N ALA A 317 -9.43 -7.59 7.51
CA ALA A 317 -9.92 -8.97 7.44
C ALA A 317 -9.42 -9.78 8.65
N PRO A 318 -10.27 -10.63 9.24
CA PRO A 318 -9.87 -11.45 10.38
C PRO A 318 -8.63 -12.29 10.08
N GLY A 319 -7.64 -12.25 10.98
CA GLY A 319 -6.39 -13.01 10.86
C GLY A 319 -5.29 -12.30 10.08
N TYR A 320 -5.56 -11.23 9.33
CA TYR A 320 -4.53 -10.54 8.53
C TYR A 320 -3.39 -9.99 9.39
N LEU A 321 -3.70 -9.26 10.44
CA LEU A 321 -2.69 -8.66 11.32
C LEU A 321 -1.83 -9.74 12.02
N ASP A 322 -2.44 -10.85 12.40
CA ASP A 322 -1.73 -11.99 13.00
C ASP A 322 -0.83 -12.68 11.98
N SER A 323 -1.31 -12.86 10.73
CA SER A 323 -0.52 -13.51 9.69
C SER A 323 0.74 -12.74 9.33
N LEU A 324 0.69 -11.40 9.33
CA LEU A 324 1.87 -10.55 9.13
C LEU A 324 2.91 -10.79 10.23
N ARG A 325 2.49 -10.78 11.50
CA ARG A 325 3.35 -11.07 12.64
C ARG A 325 3.98 -12.46 12.52
N ASP A 326 3.16 -13.47 12.29
CA ASP A 326 3.59 -14.87 12.22
C ASP A 326 4.53 -15.11 11.03
N PHE A 327 4.31 -14.43 9.90
CA PHE A 327 5.20 -14.53 8.75
C PHE A 327 6.60 -14.02 9.08
N VAL A 328 6.72 -12.81 9.64
CA VAL A 328 8.05 -12.22 9.91
C VAL A 328 8.80 -12.95 11.04
N GLN A 329 8.09 -13.52 12.00
CA GLN A 329 8.69 -14.34 13.07
C GLN A 329 9.30 -15.66 12.56
N ARG A 330 8.76 -16.20 11.47
CA ARG A 330 9.28 -17.45 10.86
C ARG A 330 10.50 -17.21 9.97
N GLN A 331 10.84 -15.95 9.65
CA GLN A 331 11.97 -15.69 8.77
C GLN A 331 13.30 -15.91 9.48
N PRO A 332 14.22 -16.68 8.89
CA PRO A 332 15.57 -16.85 9.46
C PRO A 332 16.31 -15.52 9.47
N VAL A 333 17.13 -15.31 10.49
CA VAL A 333 18.12 -14.22 10.49
C VAL A 333 19.20 -14.59 9.46
N ARG A 334 19.47 -13.69 8.53
CA ARG A 334 20.43 -13.91 7.44
C ARG A 334 21.84 -13.38 7.77
#